data_3d2155dc8c00494e91a8994c895368c6
#
_entry.id   3d2155dc8c00494e91a8994c895368c6
#
_cell.length_a   1.000
_cell.length_b   1.000
_cell.length_c   1.000
_cell.angle_alpha   90.00
_cell.angle_beta   90.00
_cell.angle_gamma   90.00
#
_symmetry.space_group_name_H-M   'P 1'
#
loop_
_entity.id
_entity.type
_entity.pdbx_description
1 polymer ?
#
loop_
_entity_poly.entity_id
_entity_poly.type
_entity_poly.pdbx_seq_one_letter_code
_entity_poly.pdbx_strand_id
1 'polypeptide(L)'
;MNKNKLNRLDEMMQSQVDSGMIPGGHLRIIKDGERVYDKCFGMADVARSLKISDNTIYRLYSMTKPVTAVATMILYDRGLIDLSDSVSWFLEGFKDQKVVTADGIVPANREVKIIDLLTMTAGLMYPDRNVNPSGDKMADLFDKFYERAFSGNGTYSTVEMCNEMGKIPLFAQPGTCWNYSVCADVLGAIVEVVSKKRLGDFLKDEIFTPLGMNDTDFYVPAEKRDRFAEIYIRGEDGKLAPCDWQHLGLVYKYTKRPEFEIGGAGLVSTCLLYTSPSPRDGLL
;
A
#
# COMPACT_ATOMS: atom_id res chain seq x y z
N MET A 1 -16.13 -18.95 22.10
CA MET A 1 -16.60 -17.54 22.00
C MET A 1 -18.11 -17.46 22.22
N ASN A 2 -18.66 -16.40 22.85
CA ASN A 2 -20.09 -16.31 23.18
C ASN A 2 -20.90 -16.01 21.91
N LYS A 3 -21.82 -16.91 21.51
CA LYS A 3 -22.68 -16.80 20.32
C LYS A 3 -23.48 -15.48 20.27
N ASN A 4 -23.99 -15.02 21.43
CA ASN A 4 -24.77 -13.75 21.48
C ASN A 4 -23.91 -12.52 21.13
N LYS A 5 -22.60 -12.55 21.44
CA LYS A 5 -21.68 -11.47 21.01
C LYS A 5 -21.43 -11.49 19.52
N LEU A 6 -21.40 -12.67 18.90
CA LEU A 6 -21.23 -12.81 17.46
C LEU A 6 -22.46 -12.35 16.70
N ASN A 7 -23.68 -12.63 17.19
CA ASN A 7 -24.92 -12.15 16.56
C ASN A 7 -24.96 -10.61 16.50
N ARG A 8 -24.40 -9.91 17.50
CA ARG A 8 -24.30 -8.45 17.45
C ARG A 8 -23.41 -7.93 16.31
N LEU A 9 -22.43 -8.72 15.86
CA LEU A 9 -21.63 -8.39 14.68
C LEU A 9 -22.47 -8.50 13.41
N ASP A 10 -23.33 -9.52 13.32
CA ASP A 10 -24.26 -9.67 12.19
C ASP A 10 -25.19 -8.47 12.10
N GLU A 11 -25.84 -8.10 13.21
CA GLU A 11 -26.74 -6.96 13.28
C GLU A 11 -26.06 -5.64 12.92
N MET A 12 -24.84 -5.43 13.43
CA MET A 12 -24.04 -4.25 13.12
C MET A 12 -23.69 -4.17 11.63
N MET A 13 -23.12 -5.24 11.06
CA MET A 13 -22.71 -5.26 9.66
C MET A 13 -23.92 -5.12 8.72
N GLN A 14 -25.01 -5.82 9.01
CA GLN A 14 -26.24 -5.70 8.21
C GLN A 14 -26.81 -4.28 8.28
N SER A 15 -26.85 -3.67 9.46
CA SER A 15 -27.30 -2.28 9.64
C SER A 15 -26.44 -1.28 8.84
N GLN A 16 -25.12 -1.47 8.74
CA GLN A 16 -24.27 -0.62 7.91
C GLN A 16 -24.59 -0.75 6.41
N VAL A 17 -24.91 -1.97 5.97
CA VAL A 17 -25.30 -2.22 4.57
C VAL A 17 -26.71 -1.65 4.31
N ASP A 18 -27.68 -1.93 5.18
CA ASP A 18 -29.09 -1.50 5.01
C ASP A 18 -29.25 0.02 5.04
N SER A 19 -28.44 0.70 5.87
CA SER A 19 -28.38 2.16 5.91
C SER A 19 -27.65 2.79 4.72
N GLY A 20 -27.03 1.98 3.85
CA GLY A 20 -26.18 2.47 2.76
C GLY A 20 -24.88 3.13 3.24
N MET A 21 -24.44 2.85 4.47
CA MET A 21 -23.16 3.35 4.98
C MET A 21 -21.98 2.73 4.22
N ILE A 22 -22.07 1.43 3.92
CA ILE A 22 -21.12 0.69 3.09
C ILE A 22 -21.89 -0.15 2.05
N PRO A 23 -21.33 -0.45 0.87
CA PRO A 23 -21.97 -1.32 -0.11
C PRO A 23 -22.01 -2.77 0.35
N GLY A 24 -21.03 -3.17 1.13
CA GLY A 24 -20.88 -4.50 1.70
C GLY A 24 -19.56 -4.65 2.45
N GLY A 25 -19.36 -5.81 3.06
CA GLY A 25 -18.16 -6.12 3.81
C GLY A 25 -18.00 -7.61 4.08
N HIS A 26 -16.78 -8.04 4.34
CA HIS A 26 -16.44 -9.38 4.79
C HIS A 26 -15.79 -9.28 6.16
N LEU A 27 -16.38 -9.91 7.16
CA LEU A 27 -15.84 -9.94 8.52
C LEU A 27 -15.45 -11.37 8.89
N ARG A 28 -14.17 -11.55 9.22
CA ARG A 28 -13.59 -12.82 9.64
C ARG A 28 -12.87 -12.67 10.98
N ILE A 29 -13.03 -13.64 11.86
CA ILE A 29 -12.30 -13.72 13.13
C ILE A 29 -11.67 -15.10 13.22
N ILE A 30 -10.34 -15.11 13.42
CA ILE A 30 -9.56 -16.29 13.69
C ILE A 30 -9.11 -16.22 15.15
N LYS A 31 -9.25 -17.30 15.87
CA LYS A 31 -8.79 -17.44 17.25
C LYS A 31 -8.13 -18.81 17.44
N ASP A 32 -6.93 -18.82 17.99
CA ASP A 32 -6.14 -20.05 18.23
C ASP A 32 -5.98 -20.91 16.94
N GLY A 33 -5.79 -20.25 15.80
CA GLY A 33 -5.70 -20.90 14.48
C GLY A 33 -7.04 -21.34 13.87
N GLU A 34 -8.15 -21.25 14.61
CA GLU A 34 -9.47 -21.64 14.14
C GLU A 34 -10.32 -20.45 13.69
N ARG A 35 -11.04 -20.62 12.59
CA ARG A 35 -12.00 -19.65 12.09
C ARG A 35 -13.29 -19.72 12.92
N VAL A 36 -13.43 -18.82 13.90
CA VAL A 36 -14.56 -18.78 14.82
C VAL A 36 -15.74 -17.93 14.34
N TYR A 37 -15.48 -17.07 13.34
CA TYR A 37 -16.50 -16.26 12.67
C TYR A 37 -16.06 -15.94 11.24
N ASP A 38 -17.01 -16.01 10.29
CA ASP A 38 -16.74 -15.72 8.89
C ASP A 38 -18.06 -15.44 8.16
N LYS A 39 -18.33 -14.18 7.81
CA LYS A 39 -19.56 -13.78 7.12
C LYS A 39 -19.35 -12.63 6.15
N CYS A 40 -20.03 -12.76 5.02
CA CYS A 40 -20.12 -11.75 3.97
C CYS A 40 -21.46 -11.04 4.01
N PHE A 41 -21.45 -9.73 3.77
CA PHE A 41 -22.62 -8.84 3.80
C PHE A 41 -22.63 -7.95 2.56
N GLY A 42 -23.80 -7.74 1.94
CA GLY A 42 -23.98 -6.78 0.85
C GLY A 42 -23.23 -7.13 -0.45
N MET A 43 -22.83 -6.09 -1.18
CA MET A 43 -22.33 -6.16 -2.54
C MET A 43 -20.86 -5.77 -2.62
N ALA A 44 -20.08 -6.53 -3.43
CA ALA A 44 -18.75 -6.15 -3.88
C ALA A 44 -18.82 -5.13 -5.04
N ASP A 45 -19.89 -5.20 -5.85
CA ASP A 45 -20.18 -4.25 -6.90
C ASP A 45 -21.71 -4.15 -7.08
N VAL A 46 -22.25 -2.98 -6.78
CA VAL A 46 -23.70 -2.73 -6.83
C VAL A 46 -24.20 -2.73 -8.27
N ALA A 47 -23.46 -2.10 -9.18
CA ALA A 47 -23.87 -1.99 -10.58
C ALA A 47 -23.93 -3.35 -11.29
N ARG A 48 -22.98 -4.24 -10.97
CA ARG A 48 -22.94 -5.62 -11.50
C ARG A 48 -23.77 -6.60 -10.68
N SER A 49 -24.42 -6.17 -9.58
CA SER A 49 -25.11 -7.05 -8.62
C SER A 49 -24.19 -8.18 -8.09
N LEU A 50 -22.91 -7.90 -7.95
CA LEU A 50 -21.91 -8.85 -7.47
C LEU A 50 -21.93 -8.84 -5.94
N LYS A 51 -22.31 -9.96 -5.35
CA LYS A 51 -22.26 -10.13 -3.88
C LYS A 51 -20.83 -10.33 -3.38
N ILE A 52 -20.59 -9.89 -2.15
CA ILE A 52 -19.35 -10.25 -1.44
C ILE A 52 -19.36 -11.75 -1.13
N SER A 53 -18.19 -12.37 -1.31
CA SER A 53 -17.93 -13.78 -1.06
C SER A 53 -16.53 -13.97 -0.46
N ASP A 54 -16.22 -15.19 -0.03
CA ASP A 54 -14.92 -15.55 0.56
C ASP A 54 -13.73 -15.26 -0.36
N ASN A 55 -13.96 -15.30 -1.67
CA ASN A 55 -12.96 -15.11 -2.69
C ASN A 55 -13.03 -13.72 -3.37
N THR A 56 -13.78 -12.78 -2.83
CA THR A 56 -13.80 -11.40 -3.30
C THR A 56 -12.40 -10.79 -3.14
N ILE A 57 -11.90 -10.18 -4.22
CA ILE A 57 -10.59 -9.52 -4.25
C ILE A 57 -10.80 -8.04 -3.92
N TYR A 58 -10.02 -7.54 -2.97
CA TYR A 58 -10.07 -6.15 -2.48
C TYR A 58 -8.76 -5.44 -2.76
N ARG A 59 -8.81 -4.12 -2.89
CA ARG A 59 -7.62 -3.27 -2.83
C ARG A 59 -7.15 -3.18 -1.39
N LEU A 60 -5.88 -3.50 -1.14
CA LEU A 60 -5.32 -3.53 0.22
C LEU A 60 -4.89 -2.15 0.70
N TYR A 61 -4.63 -1.22 -0.22
CA TYR A 61 -4.06 0.08 0.16
C TYR A 61 -2.87 -0.09 1.12
N SER A 62 -2.85 0.65 2.21
CA SER A 62 -1.72 0.65 3.16
C SER A 62 -1.45 -0.68 3.87
N MET A 63 -2.33 -1.66 3.76
CA MET A 63 -2.03 -3.03 4.16
C MET A 63 -0.96 -3.70 3.26
N THR A 64 -0.58 -3.06 2.16
CA THR A 64 0.60 -3.40 1.35
C THR A 64 1.91 -3.21 2.13
N LYS A 65 2.00 -2.19 2.98
CA LYS A 65 3.24 -1.81 3.70
C LYS A 65 3.87 -2.93 4.53
N PRO A 66 3.11 -3.68 5.34
CA PRO A 66 3.66 -4.84 6.05
C PRO A 66 4.30 -5.87 5.12
N VAL A 67 3.71 -6.11 3.95
CA VAL A 67 4.26 -7.05 2.95
C VAL A 67 5.58 -6.56 2.39
N THR A 68 5.66 -5.27 2.05
CA THR A 68 6.90 -4.63 1.58
C THR A 68 7.97 -4.62 2.68
N ALA A 69 7.59 -4.38 3.94
CA ALA A 69 8.51 -4.46 5.06
C ALA A 69 9.05 -5.89 5.25
N VAL A 70 8.21 -6.92 5.13
CA VAL A 70 8.65 -8.33 5.16
C VAL A 70 9.63 -8.61 4.02
N ALA A 71 9.38 -8.13 2.81
CA ALA A 71 10.31 -8.27 1.69
C ALA A 71 11.68 -7.64 1.99
N THR A 72 11.69 -6.45 2.59
CA THR A 72 12.92 -5.79 3.04
C THR A 72 13.65 -6.63 4.09
N MET A 73 12.91 -7.20 5.06
CA MET A 73 13.49 -8.03 6.11
C MET A 73 14.02 -9.38 5.59
N ILE A 74 13.44 -9.93 4.53
CA ILE A 74 14.00 -11.11 3.83
C ILE A 74 15.39 -10.80 3.25
N LEU A 75 15.56 -9.61 2.65
CA LEU A 75 16.88 -9.19 2.15
C LEU A 75 17.89 -8.98 3.30
N TYR A 76 17.45 -8.40 4.41
CA TYR A 76 18.25 -8.24 5.62
C TYR A 76 18.69 -9.58 6.20
N ASP A 77 17.76 -10.53 6.36
CA ASP A 77 18.04 -11.87 6.90
C ASP A 77 19.05 -12.65 6.02
N ARG A 78 19.06 -12.37 4.72
CA ARG A 78 20.01 -12.92 3.76
C ARG A 78 21.37 -12.18 3.73
N GLY A 79 21.54 -11.15 4.52
CA GLY A 79 22.77 -10.33 4.54
C GLY A 79 23.02 -9.53 3.25
N LEU A 80 21.97 -9.26 2.46
CA LEU A 80 22.06 -8.50 1.22
C LEU A 80 21.95 -6.99 1.44
N ILE A 81 21.42 -6.58 2.57
CA ILE A 81 21.32 -5.21 3.07
C ILE A 81 21.54 -5.19 4.58
N ASP A 82 21.94 -4.04 5.12
CA ASP A 82 21.88 -3.73 6.55
C ASP A 82 20.88 -2.60 6.80
N LEU A 83 20.20 -2.61 7.95
CA LEU A 83 19.23 -1.56 8.29
C LEU A 83 19.90 -0.18 8.46
N SER A 84 21.20 -0.14 8.70
CA SER A 84 22.03 1.06 8.77
C SER A 84 22.55 1.55 7.41
N ASP A 85 22.34 0.79 6.33
CA ASP A 85 22.77 1.18 4.99
C ASP A 85 22.08 2.47 4.56
N SER A 86 22.85 3.32 3.85
CA SER A 86 22.30 4.53 3.25
C SER A 86 21.46 4.20 2.03
N VAL A 87 20.26 4.80 1.95
CA VAL A 87 19.36 4.65 0.80
C VAL A 87 20.04 5.10 -0.51
N SER A 88 20.94 6.08 -0.43
CA SER A 88 21.75 6.58 -1.56
C SER A 88 22.64 5.52 -2.23
N TRP A 89 22.95 4.42 -1.54
CA TRP A 89 23.70 3.30 -2.13
C TRP A 89 22.88 2.51 -3.15
N PHE A 90 21.58 2.56 -3.03
CA PHE A 90 20.64 1.84 -3.90
C PHE A 90 19.91 2.77 -4.88
N LEU A 91 19.62 4.01 -4.45
CA LEU A 91 18.82 4.98 -5.17
C LEU A 91 19.58 6.32 -5.23
N GLU A 92 20.12 6.65 -6.40
CA GLU A 92 20.96 7.84 -6.58
C GLU A 92 20.24 9.16 -6.25
N GLY A 93 18.91 9.21 -6.44
CA GLY A 93 18.09 10.38 -6.07
C GLY A 93 18.17 10.75 -4.59
N PHE A 94 18.63 9.85 -3.73
CA PHE A 94 18.82 10.09 -2.29
C PHE A 94 20.21 10.61 -1.91
N LYS A 95 21.09 10.87 -2.87
CA LYS A 95 22.37 11.55 -2.61
C LYS A 95 22.14 13.03 -2.29
N ASP A 96 22.99 13.58 -1.44
CA ASP A 96 23.01 15.03 -1.12
C ASP A 96 21.64 15.59 -0.71
N GLN A 97 20.90 14.85 0.07
CA GLN A 97 19.58 15.18 0.55
C GLN A 97 19.55 16.56 1.24
N LYS A 98 18.48 17.28 1.00
CA LYS A 98 18.22 18.60 1.61
C LYS A 98 16.95 18.51 2.46
N VAL A 99 16.83 19.45 3.39
CA VAL A 99 15.70 19.55 4.34
C VAL A 99 15.11 20.94 4.28
N VAL A 100 13.78 21.05 4.27
CA VAL A 100 13.06 22.31 4.38
C VAL A 100 13.06 22.73 5.86
N THR A 101 13.48 23.96 6.13
CA THR A 101 13.44 24.58 7.47
C THR A 101 12.74 25.94 7.39
N ALA A 102 12.51 26.57 8.54
CA ALA A 102 11.95 27.92 8.59
C ALA A 102 12.86 28.96 7.90
N ASP A 103 14.18 28.73 7.92
CA ASP A 103 15.19 29.63 7.37
C ASP A 103 15.55 29.31 5.90
N GLY A 104 14.87 28.33 5.30
CA GLY A 104 15.11 27.91 3.91
C GLY A 104 15.47 26.43 3.78
N ILE A 105 16.12 26.07 2.65
CA ILE A 105 16.51 24.69 2.37
C ILE A 105 18.00 24.51 2.75
N VAL A 106 18.26 23.59 3.66
CA VAL A 106 19.60 23.25 4.16
C VAL A 106 19.98 21.81 3.83
N PRO A 107 21.27 21.42 3.84
CA PRO A 107 21.68 20.03 3.73
C PRO A 107 21.10 19.17 4.87
N ALA A 108 20.83 17.92 4.58
CA ALA A 108 20.52 16.94 5.62
C ALA A 108 21.76 16.69 6.50
N ASN A 109 21.54 16.52 7.81
CA ASN A 109 22.63 16.28 8.77
C ASN A 109 23.31 14.91 8.55
N ARG A 110 22.60 13.98 7.95
CA ARG A 110 23.07 12.66 7.54
C ARG A 110 22.23 12.13 6.39
N GLU A 111 22.70 11.09 5.75
CA GLU A 111 21.92 10.36 4.75
C GLU A 111 20.72 9.63 5.39
N VAL A 112 19.67 9.43 4.59
CA VAL A 112 18.52 8.57 4.95
C VAL A 112 19.00 7.12 4.96
N LYS A 113 18.63 6.38 6.00
CA LYS A 113 18.94 4.96 6.16
C LYS A 113 17.71 4.08 5.92
N ILE A 114 17.90 2.78 5.63
CA ILE A 114 16.82 1.82 5.48
C ILE A 114 15.92 1.78 6.72
N ILE A 115 16.51 1.84 7.91
CA ILE A 115 15.74 1.87 9.17
C ILE A 115 14.81 3.10 9.25
N ASP A 116 15.23 4.25 8.72
CA ASP A 116 14.38 5.45 8.72
C ASP A 116 13.13 5.26 7.84
N LEU A 117 13.25 4.50 6.74
CA LEU A 117 12.11 4.15 5.89
C LEU A 117 11.16 3.19 6.61
N LEU A 118 11.68 2.14 7.26
CA LEU A 118 10.88 1.15 8.01
C LEU A 118 10.14 1.79 9.18
N THR A 119 10.74 2.76 9.84
CA THR A 119 10.16 3.45 11.01
C THR A 119 9.38 4.71 10.65
N MET A 120 9.26 5.06 9.36
CA MET A 120 8.61 6.30 8.90
C MET A 120 9.25 7.57 9.46
N THR A 121 10.58 7.58 9.63
CA THR A 121 11.34 8.72 10.15
C THR A 121 12.29 9.32 9.12
N ALA A 122 12.16 8.96 7.85
CA ALA A 122 13.04 9.42 6.78
C ALA A 122 12.88 10.91 6.42
N GLY A 123 11.84 11.60 6.91
CA GLY A 123 11.54 12.97 6.51
C GLY A 123 10.84 13.09 5.14
N LEU A 124 10.38 11.99 4.58
CA LEU A 124 9.57 11.98 3.35
C LEU A 124 8.11 12.38 3.63
N MET A 125 7.43 12.89 2.60
CA MET A 125 6.03 13.29 2.65
C MET A 125 5.18 12.48 1.66
N TYR A 126 3.87 12.46 1.91
CA TYR A 126 2.88 12.20 0.85
C TYR A 126 2.67 13.44 -0.03
N PRO A 127 1.99 13.31 -1.19
CA PRO A 127 1.65 14.44 -2.07
C PRO A 127 0.53 15.32 -1.46
N ASP A 128 0.86 16.03 -0.39
CA ASP A 128 -0.06 16.88 0.38
C ASP A 128 0.18 18.35 0.03
N ARG A 129 -0.76 18.96 -0.71
CA ARG A 129 -0.67 20.36 -1.09
C ARG A 129 -1.03 21.29 0.06
N ASN A 130 -0.32 22.43 0.11
CA ASN A 130 -0.52 23.50 1.08
C ASN A 130 -0.24 23.10 2.56
N VAL A 131 0.49 22.01 2.77
CA VAL A 131 0.94 21.57 4.11
C VAL A 131 2.37 22.05 4.36
N ASN A 132 3.27 21.78 3.44
CA ASN A 132 4.64 22.29 3.44
C ASN A 132 5.27 22.12 2.03
N PRO A 133 6.41 22.81 1.75
CA PRO A 133 7.04 22.78 0.42
C PRO A 133 7.46 21.38 -0.06
N SER A 134 7.74 20.43 0.83
CA SER A 134 8.09 19.06 0.45
C SER A 134 6.85 18.31 -0.06
N GLY A 135 5.70 18.46 0.61
CA GLY A 135 4.41 17.93 0.19
C GLY A 135 3.95 18.49 -1.16
N ASP A 136 4.10 19.82 -1.36
CA ASP A 136 3.78 20.48 -2.63
C ASP A 136 4.61 19.90 -3.80
N LYS A 137 5.93 19.75 -3.62
CA LYS A 137 6.81 19.17 -4.64
C LYS A 137 6.52 17.69 -4.89
N MET A 138 6.15 16.96 -3.85
CA MET A 138 5.71 15.57 -4.00
C MET A 138 4.41 15.51 -4.82
N ALA A 139 3.47 16.41 -4.57
CA ALA A 139 2.25 16.52 -5.36
C ALA A 139 2.54 16.86 -6.83
N ASP A 140 3.48 17.77 -7.12
CA ASP A 140 3.90 18.08 -8.49
C ASP A 140 4.51 16.86 -9.21
N LEU A 141 5.24 16.02 -8.48
CA LEU A 141 5.77 14.77 -9.04
C LEU A 141 4.65 13.77 -9.36
N PHE A 142 3.66 13.62 -8.48
CA PHE A 142 2.53 12.73 -8.74
C PHE A 142 1.62 13.25 -9.87
N ASP A 143 1.45 14.56 -10.01
CA ASP A 143 0.72 15.14 -11.15
C ASP A 143 1.43 14.78 -12.47
N LYS A 144 2.75 14.92 -12.55
CA LYS A 144 3.54 14.48 -13.71
C LYS A 144 3.42 12.97 -13.97
N PHE A 145 3.39 12.18 -12.91
CA PHE A 145 3.15 10.73 -13.03
C PHE A 145 1.80 10.46 -13.69
N TYR A 146 0.73 11.11 -13.24
CA TYR A 146 -0.60 10.93 -13.81
C TYR A 146 -0.68 11.42 -15.26
N GLU A 147 -0.12 12.59 -15.57
CA GLU A 147 -0.05 13.11 -16.94
C GLU A 147 0.60 12.09 -17.88
N ARG A 148 1.72 11.49 -17.49
CA ARG A 148 2.40 10.45 -18.28
C ARG A 148 1.55 9.20 -18.40
N ALA A 149 0.99 8.70 -17.29
CA ALA A 149 0.17 7.49 -17.27
C ALA A 149 -1.06 7.61 -18.18
N PHE A 150 -1.66 8.80 -18.30
CA PHE A 150 -2.86 9.02 -19.13
C PHE A 150 -2.58 9.43 -20.56
N SER A 151 -1.42 10.02 -20.84
CA SER A 151 -1.03 10.37 -22.21
C SER A 151 -0.68 9.17 -23.08
N GLY A 152 -0.53 7.97 -22.49
CA GLY A 152 -0.09 6.77 -23.19
C GLY A 152 1.43 6.75 -23.50
N ASN A 153 2.20 7.72 -23.00
CA ASN A 153 3.64 7.82 -23.21
C ASN A 153 4.48 7.00 -22.21
N GLY A 154 3.88 5.98 -21.59
CA GLY A 154 4.49 5.22 -20.50
C GLY A 154 4.41 5.96 -19.16
N THR A 155 4.95 5.35 -18.13
CA THR A 155 5.03 5.98 -16.80
C THR A 155 6.40 5.73 -16.18
N TYR A 156 6.60 6.09 -14.94
CA TYR A 156 7.82 5.77 -14.21
C TYR A 156 7.79 4.31 -13.76
N SER A 157 8.93 3.63 -13.83
CA SER A 157 9.14 2.38 -13.07
C SER A 157 9.21 2.67 -11.57
N THR A 158 9.15 1.63 -10.74
CA THR A 158 9.29 1.77 -9.28
C THR A 158 10.59 2.49 -8.91
N VAL A 159 11.71 2.08 -9.50
CA VAL A 159 13.02 2.67 -9.21
C VAL A 159 13.11 4.11 -9.71
N GLU A 160 12.61 4.42 -10.92
CA GLU A 160 12.61 5.80 -11.43
C GLU A 160 11.77 6.73 -10.57
N MET A 161 10.53 6.33 -10.22
CA MET A 161 9.66 7.15 -9.39
C MET A 161 10.28 7.44 -8.02
N CYS A 162 10.87 6.43 -7.39
CA CYS A 162 11.52 6.60 -6.09
C CYS A 162 12.81 7.43 -6.16
N ASN A 163 13.56 7.37 -7.26
CA ASN A 163 14.68 8.30 -7.48
C ASN A 163 14.19 9.75 -7.61
N GLU A 164 13.08 10.00 -8.31
CA GLU A 164 12.51 11.35 -8.37
C GLU A 164 11.99 11.83 -7.01
N MET A 165 11.36 10.94 -6.20
CA MET A 165 10.98 11.24 -4.81
C MET A 165 12.19 11.65 -3.97
N GLY A 166 13.34 10.96 -4.16
CA GLY A 166 14.57 11.24 -3.45
C GLY A 166 15.17 12.63 -3.73
N LYS A 167 14.91 13.23 -4.90
CA LYS A 167 15.38 14.58 -5.23
C LYS A 167 14.59 15.70 -4.53
N ILE A 168 13.45 15.37 -3.92
CA ILE A 168 12.61 16.32 -3.21
C ILE A 168 13.20 16.57 -1.82
N PRO A 169 13.36 17.85 -1.39
CA PRO A 169 13.82 18.13 -0.04
C PRO A 169 12.93 17.49 1.02
N LEU A 170 13.52 16.88 2.01
CA LEU A 170 12.84 16.28 3.14
C LEU A 170 12.12 17.35 3.97
N PHE A 171 11.04 16.99 4.63
CA PHE A 171 10.32 17.93 5.51
C PHE A 171 10.96 18.02 6.90
N ALA A 172 11.74 17.05 7.31
CA ALA A 172 12.46 17.00 8.58
C ALA A 172 13.81 16.27 8.41
N GLN A 173 14.72 16.51 9.33
CA GLN A 173 16.00 15.77 9.38
C GLN A 173 15.76 14.27 9.55
N PRO A 174 16.50 13.39 8.83
CA PRO A 174 16.32 11.95 8.95
C PRO A 174 16.47 11.45 10.39
N GLY A 175 15.52 10.65 10.84
CA GLY A 175 15.50 10.06 12.19
C GLY A 175 14.97 10.97 13.29
N THR A 176 14.52 12.20 13.00
CA THR A 176 14.12 13.16 14.05
C THR A 176 12.62 13.23 14.30
N CYS A 177 11.81 12.85 13.30
CA CYS A 177 10.36 13.01 13.38
C CYS A 177 9.66 11.85 12.65
N TRP A 178 8.64 11.29 13.27
CA TRP A 178 7.77 10.33 12.62
C TRP A 178 6.80 11.04 11.67
N ASN A 179 6.72 10.58 10.42
CA ASN A 179 5.76 11.07 9.46
C ASN A 179 5.31 9.95 8.52
N TYR A 180 4.02 9.69 8.51
CA TYR A 180 3.44 8.70 7.61
C TYR A 180 3.54 9.17 6.15
N SER A 181 4.21 8.39 5.28
CA SER A 181 4.68 8.87 3.99
C SER A 181 4.91 7.76 2.96
N VAL A 182 5.55 8.12 1.84
CA VAL A 182 5.96 7.21 0.74
C VAL A 182 7.15 6.30 1.08
N CYS A 183 7.54 6.18 2.34
CA CYS A 183 8.70 5.36 2.74
C CYS A 183 8.64 3.91 2.24
N ALA A 184 7.46 3.29 2.26
CA ALA A 184 7.31 1.91 1.82
C ALA A 184 7.44 1.75 0.29
N ASP A 185 7.17 2.82 -0.48
CA ASP A 185 7.40 2.82 -1.93
C ASP A 185 8.92 2.77 -2.20
N VAL A 186 9.68 3.57 -1.44
CA VAL A 186 11.15 3.59 -1.50
C VAL A 186 11.75 2.24 -1.09
N LEU A 187 11.21 1.59 -0.04
CA LEU A 187 11.60 0.22 0.32
C LEU A 187 11.35 -0.77 -0.83
N GLY A 188 10.21 -0.65 -1.52
CA GLY A 188 9.91 -1.46 -2.71
C GLY A 188 10.94 -1.29 -3.81
N ALA A 189 11.39 -0.07 -4.08
CA ALA A 189 12.45 0.21 -5.05
C ALA A 189 13.80 -0.41 -4.62
N ILE A 190 14.14 -0.35 -3.33
CA ILE A 190 15.36 -1.01 -2.81
C ILE A 190 15.28 -2.53 -3.00
N VAL A 191 14.11 -3.13 -2.76
CA VAL A 191 13.90 -4.56 -3.03
C VAL A 191 14.17 -4.88 -4.50
N GLU A 192 13.68 -4.07 -5.45
CA GLU A 192 13.94 -4.26 -6.88
C GLU A 192 15.44 -4.15 -7.22
N VAL A 193 16.11 -3.12 -6.69
CA VAL A 193 17.53 -2.89 -6.97
C VAL A 193 18.40 -4.03 -6.47
N VAL A 194 18.15 -4.51 -5.26
CA VAL A 194 18.96 -5.56 -4.61
C VAL A 194 18.65 -6.93 -5.21
N SER A 195 17.38 -7.26 -5.39
CA SER A 195 16.96 -8.58 -5.89
C SER A 195 17.13 -8.74 -7.41
N LYS A 196 17.27 -7.64 -8.15
CA LYS A 196 17.24 -7.60 -9.63
C LYS A 196 15.93 -8.13 -10.23
N LYS A 197 14.84 -8.11 -9.45
CA LYS A 197 13.49 -8.49 -9.86
C LYS A 197 12.56 -7.30 -9.65
N ARG A 198 11.46 -7.25 -10.40
CA ARG A 198 10.36 -6.33 -10.07
C ARG A 198 9.80 -6.68 -8.69
N LEU A 199 9.31 -5.69 -7.96
CA LEU A 199 8.78 -5.89 -6.61
C LEU A 199 7.73 -7.02 -6.56
N GLY A 200 6.75 -7.00 -7.47
CA GLY A 200 5.71 -8.04 -7.53
C GLY A 200 6.26 -9.44 -7.80
N ASP A 201 7.29 -9.58 -8.64
CA ASP A 201 7.92 -10.87 -8.90
C ASP A 201 8.67 -11.38 -7.66
N PHE A 202 9.40 -10.49 -6.97
CA PHE A 202 10.05 -10.82 -5.71
C PHE A 202 9.03 -11.26 -4.66
N LEU A 203 7.96 -10.48 -4.46
CA LEU A 203 6.89 -10.82 -3.51
C LEU A 203 6.22 -12.13 -3.85
N LYS A 204 5.99 -12.39 -5.13
CA LYS A 204 5.38 -13.65 -5.59
C LYS A 204 6.26 -14.86 -5.26
N ASP A 205 7.57 -14.77 -5.57
CA ASP A 205 8.50 -15.88 -5.37
C ASP A 205 8.75 -16.15 -3.88
N GLU A 206 8.91 -15.09 -3.08
CA GLU A 206 9.40 -15.20 -1.71
C GLU A 206 8.29 -15.25 -0.65
N ILE A 207 7.10 -14.72 -0.97
CA ILE A 207 6.01 -14.59 -0.01
C ILE A 207 4.74 -15.25 -0.52
N PHE A 208 4.22 -14.84 -1.71
CA PHE A 208 2.88 -15.23 -2.12
C PHE A 208 2.80 -16.70 -2.48
N THR A 209 3.72 -17.21 -3.29
CA THR A 209 3.74 -18.63 -3.67
C THR A 209 3.97 -19.56 -2.48
N PRO A 210 4.98 -19.33 -1.61
CA PRO A 210 5.19 -20.17 -0.42
C PRO A 210 4.01 -20.20 0.55
N LEU A 211 3.25 -19.09 0.64
CA LEU A 211 2.09 -18.97 1.54
C LEU A 211 0.75 -19.30 0.85
N GLY A 212 0.76 -19.69 -0.43
CA GLY A 212 -0.47 -19.98 -1.18
C GLY A 212 -1.35 -18.76 -1.44
N MET A 213 -0.78 -17.54 -1.46
CA MET A 213 -1.49 -16.27 -1.66
C MET A 213 -1.78 -16.01 -3.14
N ASN A 214 -2.53 -16.90 -3.79
CA ASN A 214 -2.73 -16.94 -5.25
C ASN A 214 -3.54 -15.77 -5.82
N ASP A 215 -4.20 -14.99 -4.98
CA ASP A 215 -5.02 -13.83 -5.38
C ASP A 215 -4.39 -12.49 -4.95
N THR A 216 -3.11 -12.50 -4.56
CA THR A 216 -2.37 -11.31 -4.16
C THR A 216 -1.42 -10.87 -5.27
N ASP A 217 -1.58 -9.64 -5.76
CA ASP A 217 -0.74 -9.07 -6.83
C ASP A 217 -0.93 -7.54 -6.88
N PHE A 218 -0.15 -6.85 -7.74
CA PHE A 218 -0.33 -5.43 -8.08
C PHE A 218 -1.38 -5.19 -9.18
N TYR A 219 -2.03 -6.23 -9.69
CA TYR A 219 -3.11 -6.15 -10.69
C TYR A 219 -4.04 -7.36 -10.57
N VAL A 220 -5.18 -7.29 -11.25
CA VAL A 220 -6.16 -8.39 -11.30
C VAL A 220 -6.19 -8.96 -12.71
N PRO A 221 -5.71 -10.20 -12.93
CA PRO A 221 -5.80 -10.89 -14.20
C PRO A 221 -7.24 -10.98 -14.73
N ALA A 222 -7.39 -11.06 -16.06
CA ALA A 222 -8.70 -11.01 -16.71
C ALA A 222 -9.71 -12.05 -16.16
N GLU A 223 -9.22 -13.24 -15.89
CA GLU A 223 -9.99 -14.39 -15.39
C GLU A 223 -10.44 -14.24 -13.92
N LYS A 224 -9.94 -13.23 -13.21
CA LYS A 224 -10.28 -12.96 -11.80
C LYS A 224 -11.08 -11.69 -11.60
N ARG A 225 -11.33 -10.89 -12.65
CA ARG A 225 -11.99 -9.57 -12.55
C ARG A 225 -13.44 -9.62 -12.14
N ASP A 226 -14.10 -10.71 -12.38
CA ASP A 226 -15.48 -10.96 -11.91
C ASP A 226 -15.59 -11.04 -10.39
N ARG A 227 -14.46 -11.23 -9.68
CA ARG A 227 -14.38 -11.25 -8.21
C ARG A 227 -13.85 -9.94 -7.62
N PHE A 228 -13.46 -8.95 -8.43
CA PHE A 228 -12.84 -7.72 -7.97
C PHE A 228 -13.89 -6.72 -7.50
N ALA A 229 -13.78 -6.30 -6.23
CA ALA A 229 -14.68 -5.35 -5.62
C ALA A 229 -14.49 -3.94 -6.19
N GLU A 230 -15.62 -3.23 -6.37
CA GLU A 230 -15.62 -1.81 -6.74
C GLU A 230 -15.33 -0.94 -5.52
N ILE A 231 -14.79 0.27 -5.77
CA ILE A 231 -14.62 1.29 -4.73
C ILE A 231 -15.81 2.24 -4.75
N TYR A 232 -16.24 2.60 -3.57
CA TYR A 232 -17.31 3.56 -3.40
C TYR A 232 -16.87 4.73 -2.54
N ILE A 233 -17.34 5.91 -2.90
CA ILE A 233 -17.22 7.14 -2.13
C ILE A 233 -18.62 7.62 -1.75
N ARG A 234 -18.75 8.24 -0.60
CA ARG A 234 -20.00 8.90 -0.19
C ARG A 234 -20.01 10.32 -0.73
N GLY A 235 -21.00 10.62 -1.56
CA GLY A 235 -21.25 11.97 -2.06
C GLY A 235 -21.81 12.90 -0.98
N GLU A 236 -21.92 14.19 -1.32
CA GLU A 236 -22.51 15.20 -0.44
C GLU A 236 -23.99 14.92 -0.13
N ASP A 237 -24.68 14.23 -1.02
CA ASP A 237 -26.06 13.76 -0.83
C ASP A 237 -26.19 12.55 0.12
N GLY A 238 -25.07 12.08 0.65
CA GLY A 238 -24.98 10.93 1.54
C GLY A 238 -25.09 9.57 0.85
N LYS A 239 -25.20 9.51 -0.49
CA LYS A 239 -25.30 8.25 -1.22
C LYS A 239 -23.92 7.75 -1.64
N LEU A 240 -23.82 6.42 -1.78
CA LEU A 240 -22.62 5.79 -2.31
C LEU A 240 -22.61 5.87 -3.85
N ALA A 241 -21.49 6.33 -4.41
CA ALA A 241 -21.22 6.31 -5.83
C ALA A 241 -19.88 5.59 -6.09
N PRO A 242 -19.71 4.92 -7.25
CA PRO A 242 -18.40 4.39 -7.63
C PRO A 242 -17.36 5.49 -7.61
N CYS A 243 -16.17 5.17 -7.10
CA CYS A 243 -15.06 6.10 -7.02
C CYS A 243 -14.08 5.86 -8.17
N ASP A 244 -13.91 6.84 -9.03
CA ASP A 244 -12.90 6.87 -10.10
C ASP A 244 -11.70 7.76 -9.74
N TRP A 245 -11.66 8.23 -8.51
CA TRP A 245 -10.65 9.14 -8.00
C TRP A 245 -9.28 8.49 -7.91
N GLN A 246 -8.28 9.20 -8.45
CA GLN A 246 -6.89 8.77 -8.43
C GLN A 246 -6.23 9.19 -7.12
N HIS A 247 -5.51 8.27 -6.50
CA HIS A 247 -4.89 8.51 -5.21
C HIS A 247 -3.56 7.77 -5.10
N LEU A 248 -2.51 8.45 -4.61
CA LEU A 248 -1.20 7.88 -4.32
C LEU A 248 -0.55 7.08 -5.47
N GLY A 249 -0.72 7.53 -6.70
CA GLY A 249 -0.16 6.85 -7.88
C GLY A 249 -0.96 5.63 -8.34
N LEU A 250 -2.03 5.28 -7.65
CA LEU A 250 -2.89 4.19 -8.05
C LEU A 250 -3.72 4.60 -9.27
N VAL A 251 -3.52 3.93 -10.39
CA VAL A 251 -4.27 4.10 -11.64
C VAL A 251 -5.26 2.95 -11.78
N TYR A 252 -6.45 3.26 -11.49
CA TYR A 252 -7.48 2.47 -10.95
C TYR A 252 -8.14 1.33 -11.51
N LYS A 253 -7.89 0.82 -12.67
CA LYS A 253 -8.63 -0.37 -13.13
C LYS A 253 -7.97 -1.69 -12.73
N TYR A 254 -6.76 -1.65 -12.24
CA TYR A 254 -5.98 -2.86 -11.90
C TYR A 254 -5.98 -3.95 -13.00
N THR A 255 -6.22 -3.53 -14.26
CA THR A 255 -6.36 -4.44 -15.40
C THR A 255 -5.04 -4.80 -16.07
N LYS A 256 -3.99 -4.05 -15.73
CA LYS A 256 -2.63 -4.23 -16.22
C LYS A 256 -1.67 -4.19 -15.04
N ARG A 257 -0.59 -4.93 -15.14
CA ARG A 257 0.53 -4.79 -14.24
C ARG A 257 1.10 -3.36 -14.37
N PRO A 258 1.15 -2.58 -13.28
CA PRO A 258 1.67 -1.21 -13.32
C PRO A 258 3.19 -1.23 -13.54
N GLU A 259 3.77 -0.18 -14.13
CA GLU A 259 5.22 0.00 -14.19
C GLU A 259 5.77 0.42 -12.81
N PHE A 260 5.06 1.31 -12.12
CA PHE A 260 5.30 1.66 -10.74
C PHE A 260 4.50 0.72 -9.82
N GLU A 261 5.18 -0.27 -9.24
CA GLU A 261 4.60 -1.17 -8.24
C GLU A 261 4.69 -0.52 -6.87
N ILE A 262 3.57 0.06 -6.43
CA ILE A 262 3.49 0.92 -5.25
C ILE A 262 3.59 0.11 -3.97
N GLY A 263 4.77 0.06 -3.37
CA GLY A 263 5.05 -0.71 -2.15
C GLY A 263 4.27 -0.24 -0.92
N GLY A 264 3.74 0.98 -0.97
CA GLY A 264 2.94 1.58 0.09
C GLY A 264 1.43 1.30 0.03
N ALA A 265 0.88 0.89 -1.16
CA ALA A 265 -0.57 0.82 -1.32
C ALA A 265 -1.07 -0.05 -2.48
N GLY A 266 -0.20 -0.63 -3.31
CA GLY A 266 -0.56 -1.13 -4.63
C GLY A 266 -1.18 -2.53 -4.70
N LEU A 267 -1.12 -3.32 -3.64
CA LEU A 267 -1.57 -4.71 -3.67
C LEU A 267 -3.10 -4.85 -3.63
N VAL A 268 -3.55 -5.91 -4.26
CA VAL A 268 -4.90 -6.47 -4.09
C VAL A 268 -4.79 -7.85 -3.45
N SER A 269 -5.82 -8.30 -2.72
CA SER A 269 -5.88 -9.66 -2.15
C SER A 269 -7.30 -10.01 -1.69
N THR A 270 -7.50 -11.25 -1.24
CA THR A 270 -8.74 -11.69 -0.59
C THR A 270 -8.64 -11.56 0.94
N CYS A 271 -9.78 -11.53 1.61
CA CYS A 271 -9.85 -11.46 3.07
C CYS A 271 -9.14 -12.64 3.76
N LEU A 272 -9.19 -13.84 3.20
CA LEU A 272 -8.53 -15.02 3.76
C LEU A 272 -7.01 -14.86 3.84
N LEU A 273 -6.41 -14.35 2.78
CA LEU A 273 -4.95 -14.23 2.68
C LEU A 273 -4.39 -13.12 3.58
N TYR A 274 -5.21 -12.13 3.88
CA TYR A 274 -4.85 -11.04 4.78
C TYR A 274 -4.94 -11.43 6.27
N THR A 275 -5.83 -12.35 6.62
CA THR A 275 -6.10 -12.77 8.02
C THR A 275 -5.38 -14.07 8.40
N SER A 276 -4.44 -14.54 7.59
CA SER A 276 -3.62 -15.70 7.96
C SER A 276 -2.85 -15.39 9.26
N PRO A 277 -2.90 -16.27 10.27
CA PRO A 277 -2.31 -15.98 11.58
C PRO A 277 -0.81 -15.71 11.43
N SER A 278 -0.37 -14.60 12.02
CA SER A 278 1.05 -14.31 12.17
C SER A 278 1.68 -15.36 13.09
N PRO A 279 2.93 -15.77 12.88
CA PRO A 279 3.67 -16.57 13.85
C PRO A 279 3.69 -15.99 15.27
N ARG A 280 3.44 -14.67 15.41
CA ARG A 280 3.26 -14.00 16.71
C ARG A 280 1.98 -14.40 17.45
N ASP A 281 0.93 -14.81 16.73
CA ASP A 281 -0.35 -15.17 17.37
C ASP A 281 -0.28 -16.49 18.13
N GLY A 282 0.79 -17.27 17.96
CA GLY A 282 1.08 -18.51 18.70
C GLY A 282 2.05 -18.34 19.87
N LEU A 283 2.52 -17.11 20.17
CA LEU A 283 3.51 -16.82 21.21
C LEU A 283 2.95 -15.94 22.36
N LEU A 284 1.64 -15.74 22.46
CA LEU A 284 0.96 -15.05 23.56
C LEU A 284 0.12 -16.00 24.37
#